data_1635d26f1c6a6e15474d35aaf2402c7e
#
_entry.id   1635d26f1c6a6e15474d35aaf2402c7e
#
_cell.length_a   1.000
_cell.length_b   1.000
_cell.length_c   1.000
_cell.angle_alpha   90.00
_cell.angle_beta   90.00
_cell.angle_gamma   90.00
#
_symmetry.space_group_name_H-M   'P 1'
#
loop_
_entity.id
_entity.type
_entity.pdbx_description
1 polymer ?
#
loop_
_entity_poly.entity_id
_entity_poly.type
_entity_poly.pdbx_seq_one_letter_code
_entity_poly.pdbx_strand_id
1 'polypeptide(L)'
;MATMNAVVYHGRGDVRFEKVTVPECGEGELRVKIDACAVCGSDQKTFLNGNPRMKPPIAMGHEFSGLIDTVGKSVRGFSAGDRVVMATSISCGECFYCRKGWSNLCVKLDPMGFSYPGGMAEYVIIPEIAIRNGHVVKVPEGIKPEHAALAEPVSCAVNAAENCRITEGDTVVVVGAGPLGVMNLFVAREYGAAKLILAQREGKRLDLAKGFDCDRLVNTTKENLVEVVRAETGGVGADVVIVAAPEAAVQEQSIDLARKKGRICLFASLP
;
A
#
# COMPACT_ATOMS: atom_id res chain seq x y z
N MET A 1 -17.17 24.97 18.01
CA MET A 1 -16.18 23.91 17.76
C MET A 1 -15.37 24.30 16.54
N ALA A 2 -14.06 24.04 16.52
CA ALA A 2 -13.24 24.27 15.33
C ALA A 2 -13.63 23.32 14.20
N THR A 3 -13.55 23.79 12.96
CA THR A 3 -13.84 22.97 11.77
C THR A 3 -12.60 22.80 10.92
N MET A 4 -12.54 21.70 10.18
CA MET A 4 -11.47 21.34 9.23
C MET A 4 -12.07 20.91 7.90
N ASN A 5 -11.28 20.91 6.85
CA ASN A 5 -11.66 20.34 5.56
C ASN A 5 -11.36 18.84 5.54
N ALA A 6 -12.23 18.07 4.90
CA ALA A 6 -12.05 16.63 4.70
C ALA A 6 -12.71 16.15 3.41
N VAL A 7 -12.18 15.07 2.85
CA VAL A 7 -12.81 14.30 1.78
C VAL A 7 -13.63 13.18 2.43
N VAL A 8 -14.94 13.33 2.40
CA VAL A 8 -15.90 12.48 3.14
C VAL A 8 -16.69 11.60 2.17
N TYR A 9 -16.67 10.31 2.44
CA TYR A 9 -17.51 9.32 1.75
C TYR A 9 -18.89 9.26 2.38
N HIS A 10 -19.92 9.53 1.57
CA HIS A 10 -21.34 9.48 1.96
C HIS A 10 -22.07 8.23 1.42
N GLY A 11 -21.43 7.50 0.50
CA GLY A 11 -21.97 6.30 -0.12
C GLY A 11 -21.41 6.10 -1.53
N ARG A 12 -21.84 5.03 -2.18
CA ARG A 12 -21.42 4.74 -3.56
C ARG A 12 -21.72 5.92 -4.49
N GLY A 13 -20.71 6.39 -5.20
CA GLY A 13 -20.78 7.54 -6.11
C GLY A 13 -20.89 8.91 -5.42
N ASP A 14 -20.82 8.96 -4.08
CA ASP A 14 -20.94 10.20 -3.31
C ASP A 14 -19.74 10.40 -2.36
N VAL A 15 -18.78 11.19 -2.83
CA VAL A 15 -17.63 11.66 -2.07
C VAL A 15 -17.57 13.17 -2.16
N ARG A 16 -17.46 13.85 -1.02
CA ARG A 16 -17.55 15.30 -0.93
C ARG A 16 -16.33 15.88 -0.23
N PHE A 17 -15.85 17.02 -0.74
CA PHE A 17 -14.93 17.88 -0.01
C PHE A 17 -15.74 18.88 0.80
N GLU A 18 -15.74 18.74 2.12
CA GLU A 18 -16.60 19.50 3.01
C GLU A 18 -15.95 19.82 4.34
N LYS A 19 -16.58 20.72 5.10
CA LYS A 19 -16.14 21.06 6.46
C LYS A 19 -16.78 20.10 7.46
N VAL A 20 -15.92 19.51 8.30
CA VAL A 20 -16.31 18.66 9.43
C VAL A 20 -15.73 19.22 10.74
N THR A 21 -16.23 18.78 11.86
CA THR A 21 -15.67 19.16 13.17
C THR A 21 -14.26 18.56 13.35
N VAL A 22 -13.32 19.36 13.85
CA VAL A 22 -12.00 18.85 14.27
C VAL A 22 -12.21 17.86 15.42
N PRO A 23 -11.70 16.63 15.32
CA PRO A 23 -11.91 15.62 16.36
C PRO A 23 -11.13 15.97 17.63
N GLU A 24 -11.72 15.72 18.80
CA GLU A 24 -11.03 15.82 20.08
C GLU A 24 -10.12 14.60 20.29
N CYS A 25 -8.98 14.80 20.91
CA CYS A 25 -8.00 13.76 21.22
C CYS A 25 -8.32 13.16 22.58
N GLY A 26 -8.61 11.86 22.62
CA GLY A 26 -8.82 11.11 23.85
C GLY A 26 -7.52 10.86 24.63
N GLU A 27 -7.64 10.38 25.87
CA GLU A 27 -6.48 10.19 26.77
C GLU A 27 -5.46 9.17 26.25
N GLY A 28 -5.90 8.13 25.52
CA GLY A 28 -5.05 7.10 24.93
C GLY A 28 -4.71 7.30 23.45
N GLU A 29 -5.04 8.46 22.88
CA GLU A 29 -5.01 8.69 21.44
C GLU A 29 -3.93 9.69 21.02
N LEU A 30 -3.67 9.75 19.72
CA LEU A 30 -2.90 10.82 19.08
C LEU A 30 -3.80 11.56 18.09
N ARG A 31 -3.79 12.89 18.12
CA ARG A 31 -4.29 13.68 17.00
C ARG A 31 -3.13 14.07 16.11
N VAL A 32 -3.24 13.73 14.84
CA VAL A 32 -2.21 13.99 13.83
C VAL A 32 -2.73 15.01 12.84
N LYS A 33 -1.97 16.09 12.64
CA LYS A 33 -2.16 17.03 11.55
C LYS A 33 -1.55 16.42 10.29
N ILE A 34 -2.36 16.20 9.27
CA ILE A 34 -1.92 15.55 8.05
C ILE A 34 -1.13 16.52 7.17
N ASP A 35 0.04 16.08 6.72
CA ASP A 35 0.88 16.81 5.76
C ASP A 35 0.69 16.30 4.34
N ALA A 36 0.52 14.98 4.17
CA ALA A 36 0.29 14.34 2.89
C ALA A 36 -0.56 13.08 3.05
N CYS A 37 -1.45 12.86 2.09
CA CYS A 37 -2.22 11.62 1.94
C CYS A 37 -2.30 11.26 0.46
N ALA A 38 -1.89 10.05 0.10
CA ALA A 38 -2.00 9.55 -1.25
C ALA A 38 -3.39 8.94 -1.51
N VAL A 39 -3.71 8.80 -2.78
CA VAL A 39 -4.97 8.18 -3.24
C VAL A 39 -4.69 6.76 -3.72
N CYS A 40 -5.26 5.79 -3.05
CA CYS A 40 -5.16 4.37 -3.42
C CYS A 40 -6.21 3.98 -4.48
N GLY A 41 -5.91 2.94 -5.25
CA GLY A 41 -6.91 2.31 -6.13
C GLY A 41 -8.14 1.78 -5.39
N SER A 42 -8.01 1.44 -4.11
CA SER A 42 -9.13 1.03 -3.25
C SER A 42 -10.10 2.18 -2.92
N ASP A 43 -9.62 3.44 -2.86
CA ASP A 43 -10.48 4.61 -2.69
C ASP A 43 -11.37 4.80 -3.92
N GLN A 44 -10.78 4.69 -5.13
CA GLN A 44 -11.53 4.71 -6.39
C GLN A 44 -12.54 3.55 -6.47
N LYS A 45 -12.12 2.34 -6.10
CA LYS A 45 -13.00 1.16 -6.08
C LYS A 45 -14.17 1.37 -5.11
N THR A 46 -13.91 1.94 -3.93
CA THR A 46 -14.93 2.29 -2.95
C THR A 46 -15.93 3.32 -3.50
N PHE A 47 -15.44 4.37 -4.17
CA PHE A 47 -16.30 5.34 -4.83
C PHE A 47 -17.22 4.69 -5.86
N LEU A 48 -16.67 3.85 -6.75
CA LEU A 48 -17.43 3.26 -7.87
C LEU A 48 -18.39 2.16 -7.41
N ASN A 49 -17.98 1.31 -6.48
CA ASN A 49 -18.70 0.07 -6.15
C ASN A 49 -19.32 0.06 -4.74
N GLY A 50 -18.95 1.03 -3.89
CA GLY A 50 -19.23 0.99 -2.46
C GLY A 50 -18.25 0.10 -1.70
N ASN A 51 -18.32 0.18 -0.36
CA ASN A 51 -17.48 -0.65 0.51
C ASN A 51 -18.27 -1.03 1.78
N PRO A 52 -18.53 -2.32 2.02
CA PRO A 52 -19.33 -2.78 3.17
C PRO A 52 -18.65 -2.53 4.54
N ARG A 53 -17.32 -2.27 4.57
CA ARG A 53 -16.60 -1.93 5.80
C ARG A 53 -16.77 -0.47 6.22
N MET A 54 -17.18 0.40 5.29
CA MET A 54 -17.35 1.82 5.59
C MET A 54 -18.77 2.11 6.08
N LYS A 55 -18.85 2.87 7.16
CA LYS A 55 -20.11 3.40 7.71
C LYS A 55 -20.16 4.91 7.45
N PRO A 56 -20.82 5.35 6.36
CA PRO A 56 -20.91 6.78 6.04
C PRO A 56 -21.70 7.58 7.11
N PRO A 57 -21.38 8.89 7.28
CA PRO A 57 -20.28 9.62 6.63
C PRO A 57 -18.93 9.35 7.28
N ILE A 58 -17.85 9.20 6.48
CA ILE A 58 -16.52 8.93 7.01
C ILE A 58 -15.43 9.54 6.12
N ALA A 59 -14.40 10.16 6.72
CA ALA A 59 -13.25 10.65 5.98
C ALA A 59 -12.43 9.49 5.40
N MET A 60 -12.03 9.61 4.13
CA MET A 60 -11.27 8.60 3.40
C MET A 60 -9.76 8.72 3.63
N GLY A 61 -9.00 7.81 3.01
CA GLY A 61 -7.53 7.86 2.91
C GLY A 61 -6.82 7.04 3.98
N HIS A 62 -5.92 6.17 3.52
CA HIS A 62 -5.17 5.27 4.39
C HIS A 62 -3.65 5.26 4.10
N GLU A 63 -3.18 6.09 3.18
CA GLU A 63 -1.78 6.26 2.81
C GLU A 63 -1.34 7.67 3.22
N PHE A 64 -1.02 7.90 4.50
CA PHE A 64 -0.79 9.26 4.99
C PHE A 64 0.43 9.39 5.91
N SER A 65 0.93 10.61 5.97
CA SER A 65 1.91 11.08 6.96
C SER A 65 1.48 12.39 7.56
N GLY A 66 1.93 12.68 8.77
CA GLY A 66 1.61 13.95 9.42
C GLY A 66 2.44 14.19 10.68
N LEU A 67 2.23 15.36 11.27
CA LEU A 67 2.83 15.75 12.55
C LEU A 67 1.83 15.51 13.68
N ILE A 68 2.29 14.93 14.77
CA ILE A 68 1.50 14.81 15.99
C ILE A 68 1.21 16.24 16.49
N ASP A 69 -0.06 16.59 16.53
CA ASP A 69 -0.57 17.88 17.03
C ASP A 69 -0.88 17.80 18.53
N THR A 70 -1.52 16.72 18.96
CA THR A 70 -1.91 16.50 20.35
C THR A 70 -1.60 15.06 20.77
N VAL A 71 -1.03 14.90 21.96
CA VAL A 71 -0.74 13.61 22.60
C VAL A 71 -1.66 13.41 23.78
N GLY A 72 -2.41 12.33 23.80
CA GLY A 72 -3.27 11.95 24.92
C GLY A 72 -2.44 11.65 26.18
N LYS A 73 -2.98 11.96 27.36
CA LYS A 73 -2.27 11.94 28.64
C LYS A 73 -1.67 10.56 29.00
N SER A 74 -2.29 9.47 28.51
CA SER A 74 -1.84 8.08 28.76
C SER A 74 -0.82 7.59 27.75
N VAL A 75 -0.62 8.28 26.62
CA VAL A 75 0.31 7.88 25.57
C VAL A 75 1.76 8.12 26.01
N ARG A 76 2.63 7.19 25.67
CA ARG A 76 4.08 7.27 25.93
C ARG A 76 4.87 7.03 24.64
N GLY A 77 6.08 7.58 24.58
CA GLY A 77 7.00 7.40 23.45
C GLY A 77 6.78 8.36 22.28
N PHE A 78 5.76 9.22 22.35
CA PHE A 78 5.45 10.23 21.32
C PHE A 78 5.37 11.63 21.92
N SER A 79 5.67 12.64 21.10
CA SER A 79 5.62 14.05 21.43
C SER A 79 4.93 14.85 20.33
N ALA A 80 4.31 15.96 20.69
CA ALA A 80 3.83 16.93 19.70
C ALA A 80 5.01 17.38 18.81
N GLY A 81 4.79 17.45 17.51
CA GLY A 81 5.82 17.73 16.50
C GLY A 81 6.53 16.51 15.94
N ASP A 82 6.40 15.32 16.53
CA ASP A 82 6.91 14.08 15.90
C ASP A 82 6.20 13.85 14.57
N ARG A 83 6.96 13.63 13.49
CA ARG A 83 6.39 13.17 12.23
C ARG A 83 6.16 11.67 12.31
N VAL A 84 4.97 11.24 11.90
CA VAL A 84 4.57 9.83 11.98
C VAL A 84 3.92 9.35 10.69
N VAL A 85 4.07 8.04 10.47
CA VAL A 85 3.29 7.20 9.57
C VAL A 85 2.72 6.05 10.37
N MET A 86 1.82 5.27 9.78
CA MET A 86 1.31 4.09 10.48
C MET A 86 0.98 2.94 9.54
N ALA A 87 0.99 1.73 10.08
CA ALA A 87 0.34 0.58 9.50
C ALA A 87 -1.17 0.75 9.70
N THR A 88 -1.86 1.20 8.66
CA THR A 88 -3.25 1.65 8.73
C THR A 88 -4.26 0.52 8.93
N SER A 89 -3.88 -0.72 8.65
CA SER A 89 -4.67 -1.93 8.95
C SER A 89 -4.52 -2.31 10.43
N ILE A 90 -5.36 -1.71 11.29
CA ILE A 90 -5.26 -1.87 12.74
C ILE A 90 -5.70 -3.27 13.16
N SER A 91 -4.80 -3.99 13.83
CA SER A 91 -5.02 -5.34 14.33
C SER A 91 -5.46 -5.36 15.81
N CYS A 92 -6.14 -6.43 16.24
CA CYS A 92 -6.59 -6.56 17.63
C CYS A 92 -5.46 -6.86 18.64
N GLY A 93 -4.30 -7.33 18.19
CA GLY A 93 -3.15 -7.68 19.03
C GLY A 93 -3.25 -9.04 19.73
N GLU A 94 -4.41 -9.69 19.81
CA GLU A 94 -4.68 -10.85 20.66
C GLU A 94 -5.03 -12.16 19.95
N CYS A 95 -5.48 -12.10 18.69
CA CYS A 95 -5.90 -13.29 17.95
C CYS A 95 -4.70 -14.18 17.55
N PHE A 96 -4.99 -15.36 17.03
CA PHE A 96 -3.96 -16.31 16.60
C PHE A 96 -2.94 -15.66 15.64
N TYR A 97 -3.41 -14.92 14.65
CA TYR A 97 -2.54 -14.28 13.66
C TYR A 97 -1.68 -13.17 14.28
N CYS A 98 -2.27 -12.32 15.12
CA CYS A 98 -1.52 -11.27 15.82
C CYS A 98 -0.40 -11.84 16.71
N ARG A 99 -0.69 -12.91 17.47
CA ARG A 99 0.33 -13.58 18.30
C ARG A 99 1.45 -14.26 17.51
N LYS A 100 1.23 -14.54 16.22
CA LYS A 100 2.24 -15.03 15.28
C LYS A 100 3.02 -13.93 14.56
N GLY A 101 2.72 -12.65 14.82
CA GLY A 101 3.29 -11.51 14.10
C GLY A 101 2.65 -11.24 12.73
N TRP A 102 1.59 -11.95 12.38
CA TRP A 102 0.86 -11.79 11.12
C TRP A 102 -0.33 -10.84 11.30
N SER A 103 -0.06 -9.62 11.74
CA SER A 103 -1.08 -8.64 12.11
C SER A 103 -2.00 -8.25 10.94
N ASN A 104 -1.49 -8.26 9.73
CA ASN A 104 -2.24 -8.05 8.49
C ASN A 104 -3.32 -9.12 8.21
N LEU A 105 -3.23 -10.28 8.86
CA LEU A 105 -4.21 -11.37 8.78
C LEU A 105 -5.14 -11.41 10.00
N CYS A 106 -5.20 -10.34 10.79
CA CYS A 106 -6.05 -10.26 11.96
C CYS A 106 -7.53 -10.50 11.63
N VAL A 107 -8.19 -11.34 12.43
CA VAL A 107 -9.63 -11.65 12.23
C VAL A 107 -10.56 -10.48 12.58
N LYS A 108 -10.04 -9.47 13.32
CA LYS A 108 -10.74 -8.23 13.70
C LYS A 108 -9.96 -7.04 13.14
N LEU A 109 -9.73 -7.02 11.83
CA LEU A 109 -8.94 -5.96 11.18
C LEU A 109 -9.82 -4.75 10.89
N ASP A 110 -9.49 -3.61 11.50
CA ASP A 110 -10.23 -2.35 11.35
C ASP A 110 -9.31 -1.25 10.74
N PRO A 111 -9.36 -1.04 9.41
CA PRO A 111 -8.45 -0.10 8.78
C PRO A 111 -8.86 1.36 8.94
N MET A 112 -7.85 2.25 9.03
CA MET A 112 -8.04 3.70 8.82
C MET A 112 -8.54 3.97 7.41
N GLY A 113 -9.37 5.00 7.25
CA GLY A 113 -10.01 5.33 5.98
C GLY A 113 -11.15 4.37 5.56
N PHE A 114 -11.46 3.37 6.40
CA PHE A 114 -12.56 2.41 6.20
C PHE A 114 -13.42 2.23 7.45
N SER A 115 -12.88 1.61 8.49
CA SER A 115 -13.59 1.45 9.78
C SER A 115 -13.38 2.65 10.69
N TYR A 116 -12.20 3.26 10.64
CA TYR A 116 -11.86 4.52 11.28
C TYR A 116 -11.75 5.64 10.24
N PRO A 117 -11.99 6.92 10.62
CA PRO A 117 -11.70 8.06 9.75
C PRO A 117 -10.25 8.04 9.26
N GLY A 118 -10.03 8.45 8.01
CA GLY A 118 -8.74 8.42 7.35
C GLY A 118 -8.06 9.77 7.21
N GLY A 119 -6.90 9.75 6.54
CA GLY A 119 -5.99 10.89 6.40
C GLY A 119 -6.33 11.89 5.29
N MET A 120 -7.40 11.71 4.52
CA MET A 120 -7.88 12.74 3.58
C MET A 120 -8.66 13.84 4.33
N ALA A 121 -8.09 14.35 5.42
CA ALA A 121 -8.59 15.38 6.29
C ALA A 121 -7.41 16.19 6.86
N GLU A 122 -7.66 17.40 7.37
CA GLU A 122 -6.57 18.18 7.98
C GLU A 122 -6.05 17.57 9.28
N TYR A 123 -6.92 16.86 10.01
CA TYR A 123 -6.58 16.12 11.23
C TYR A 123 -7.22 14.75 11.26
N VAL A 124 -6.52 13.80 11.85
CA VAL A 124 -7.03 12.43 12.10
C VAL A 124 -6.70 11.99 13.52
N ILE A 125 -7.57 11.19 14.13
CA ILE A 125 -7.27 10.52 15.40
C ILE A 125 -6.70 9.14 15.10
N ILE A 126 -5.56 8.86 15.70
CA ILE A 126 -5.00 7.51 15.78
C ILE A 126 -5.49 6.89 17.09
N PRO A 127 -6.27 5.81 17.03
CA PRO A 127 -6.89 5.21 18.20
C PRO A 127 -5.87 4.50 19.09
N GLU A 128 -6.16 4.42 20.39
CA GLU A 128 -5.31 3.79 21.42
C GLU A 128 -4.83 2.38 21.03
N ILE A 129 -5.71 1.58 20.46
CA ILE A 129 -5.38 0.21 20.03
C ILE A 129 -4.26 0.18 18.98
N ALA A 130 -4.22 1.14 18.06
CA ALA A 130 -3.15 1.24 17.06
C ALA A 130 -1.81 1.59 17.72
N ILE A 131 -1.82 2.50 18.69
CA ILE A 131 -0.62 2.92 19.43
C ILE A 131 -0.10 1.77 20.28
N ARG A 132 -0.97 1.14 21.03
CA ARG A 132 -0.64 0.01 21.90
C ARG A 132 -0.06 -1.20 21.14
N ASN A 133 -0.57 -1.46 19.95
CA ASN A 133 -0.13 -2.57 19.11
C ASN A 133 1.05 -2.22 18.19
N GLY A 134 1.66 -1.03 18.35
CA GLY A 134 2.87 -0.63 17.62
C GLY A 134 2.65 -0.29 16.15
N HIS A 135 1.42 0.10 15.77
CA HIS A 135 1.13 0.47 14.37
C HIS A 135 1.68 1.84 13.98
N VAL A 136 2.07 2.68 14.94
CA VAL A 136 2.56 4.05 14.67
C VAL A 136 4.08 4.07 14.70
N VAL A 137 4.69 4.66 13.67
CA VAL A 137 6.14 4.72 13.51
C VAL A 137 6.56 6.17 13.30
N LYS A 138 7.61 6.60 14.01
CA LYS A 138 8.23 7.91 13.77
C LYS A 138 9.01 7.87 12.46
N VAL A 139 8.83 8.90 11.67
CA VAL A 139 9.54 9.07 10.39
C VAL A 139 10.97 9.56 10.67
N PRO A 140 12.01 8.93 10.13
CA PRO A 140 13.38 9.45 10.23
C PRO A 140 13.50 10.86 9.67
N GLU A 141 14.48 11.62 10.21
CA GLU A 141 14.79 12.95 9.69
C GLU A 141 15.17 12.91 8.21
N GLY A 142 14.87 13.98 7.49
CA GLY A 142 15.22 14.15 6.07
C GLY A 142 14.20 13.53 5.10
N ILE A 143 13.25 12.72 5.55
CA ILE A 143 12.20 12.18 4.66
C ILE A 143 11.08 13.22 4.51
N LYS A 144 10.78 13.57 3.26
CA LYS A 144 9.69 14.50 2.93
C LYS A 144 8.32 13.89 3.26
N PRO A 145 7.33 14.71 3.64
CA PRO A 145 5.98 14.22 3.98
C PRO A 145 5.33 13.37 2.90
N GLU A 146 5.42 13.81 1.65
CA GLU A 146 4.86 13.09 0.51
C GLU A 146 5.53 11.73 0.26
N HIS A 147 6.82 11.60 0.58
CA HIS A 147 7.51 10.30 0.52
C HIS A 147 7.12 9.42 1.72
N ALA A 148 7.01 10.01 2.91
CA ALA A 148 6.58 9.28 4.10
C ALA A 148 5.16 8.71 3.96
N ALA A 149 4.25 9.42 3.29
CA ALA A 149 2.88 8.93 3.02
C ALA A 149 2.86 7.63 2.19
N LEU A 150 3.92 7.35 1.42
CA LEU A 150 4.05 6.11 0.65
C LEU A 150 4.53 4.91 1.49
N ALA A 151 4.79 5.08 2.79
CA ALA A 151 5.23 3.98 3.65
C ALA A 151 4.22 2.82 3.67
N GLU A 152 2.91 3.12 3.65
CA GLU A 152 1.87 2.09 3.62
C GLU A 152 1.94 1.24 2.34
N PRO A 153 1.82 1.79 1.11
CA PRO A 153 1.88 0.97 -0.09
C PRO A 153 3.25 0.32 -0.32
N VAL A 154 4.37 0.93 0.11
CA VAL A 154 5.69 0.30 0.10
C VAL A 154 5.73 -0.90 1.04
N SER A 155 5.11 -0.83 2.23
CA SER A 155 5.02 -1.96 3.14
C SER A 155 4.29 -3.17 2.54
N CYS A 156 3.31 -2.93 1.67
CA CYS A 156 2.65 -4.00 0.90
C CYS A 156 3.61 -4.68 -0.07
N ALA A 157 4.48 -3.91 -0.75
CA ALA A 157 5.50 -4.47 -1.64
C ALA A 157 6.59 -5.24 -0.87
N VAL A 158 7.00 -4.74 0.31
CA VAL A 158 7.91 -5.45 1.23
C VAL A 158 7.30 -6.78 1.65
N ASN A 159 6.05 -6.79 2.09
CA ASN A 159 5.34 -8.02 2.46
C ASN A 159 5.26 -9.03 1.30
N ALA A 160 5.09 -8.55 0.06
CA ALA A 160 5.12 -9.41 -1.12
C ALA A 160 6.51 -10.01 -1.36
N ALA A 161 7.57 -9.21 -1.24
CA ALA A 161 8.94 -9.66 -1.40
C ALA A 161 9.33 -10.72 -0.36
N GLU A 162 8.95 -10.52 0.91
CA GLU A 162 9.17 -11.49 1.99
C GLU A 162 8.41 -12.79 1.78
N ASN A 163 7.13 -12.73 1.44
CA ASN A 163 6.31 -13.92 1.17
C ASN A 163 6.82 -14.70 -0.06
N CYS A 164 7.28 -13.98 -1.09
CA CYS A 164 7.93 -14.58 -2.25
C CYS A 164 9.38 -15.00 -1.96
N ARG A 165 9.94 -14.66 -0.82
CA ARG A 165 11.33 -14.95 -0.46
C ARG A 165 12.28 -14.53 -1.58
N ILE A 166 12.12 -13.28 -2.04
CA ILE A 166 13.05 -12.72 -3.02
C ILE A 166 14.44 -12.70 -2.40
N THR A 167 15.44 -13.13 -3.14
CA THR A 167 16.83 -13.23 -2.68
C THR A 167 17.79 -12.86 -3.79
N GLU A 168 19.05 -12.69 -3.41
CA GLU A 168 20.14 -12.40 -4.34
C GLU A 168 20.20 -13.40 -5.49
N GLY A 169 20.32 -12.88 -6.71
CA GLY A 169 20.38 -13.69 -7.93
C GLY A 169 19.03 -13.99 -8.59
N ASP A 170 17.89 -13.75 -7.92
CA ASP A 170 16.57 -14.00 -8.50
C ASP A 170 16.30 -13.13 -9.75
N THR A 171 15.65 -13.71 -10.75
CA THR A 171 14.98 -12.97 -11.83
C THR A 171 13.52 -12.73 -11.43
N VAL A 172 13.13 -11.46 -11.32
CA VAL A 172 11.78 -11.04 -10.92
C VAL A 172 11.05 -10.40 -12.11
N VAL A 173 9.87 -10.91 -12.40
CA VAL A 173 8.95 -10.33 -13.39
C VAL A 173 7.82 -9.62 -12.67
N VAL A 174 7.63 -8.33 -12.95
CA VAL A 174 6.49 -7.56 -12.45
C VAL A 174 5.55 -7.26 -13.61
N VAL A 175 4.30 -7.71 -13.51
CA VAL A 175 3.28 -7.47 -14.55
C VAL A 175 2.32 -6.39 -14.09
N GLY A 176 2.41 -5.23 -14.76
CA GLY A 176 1.66 -4.02 -14.44
C GLY A 176 2.56 -2.90 -13.88
N ALA A 177 2.74 -1.81 -14.63
CA ALA A 177 3.52 -0.63 -14.25
C ALA A 177 2.67 0.45 -13.58
N GLY A 178 1.69 0.07 -12.78
CA GLY A 178 1.00 0.98 -11.86
C GLY A 178 1.88 1.31 -10.64
N PRO A 179 1.46 2.24 -9.75
CA PRO A 179 2.26 2.62 -8.57
C PRO A 179 2.77 1.42 -7.76
N LEU A 180 1.89 0.47 -7.44
CA LEU A 180 2.28 -0.73 -6.69
C LEU A 180 3.21 -1.67 -7.47
N GLY A 181 3.05 -1.78 -8.80
CA GLY A 181 3.99 -2.55 -9.62
C GLY A 181 5.40 -1.96 -9.60
N VAL A 182 5.49 -0.63 -9.70
CA VAL A 182 6.78 0.09 -9.61
C VAL A 182 7.40 -0.04 -8.21
N MET A 183 6.60 0.05 -7.14
CA MET A 183 7.10 -0.18 -5.77
C MET A 183 7.63 -1.61 -5.60
N ASN A 184 6.92 -2.62 -6.12
CA ASN A 184 7.41 -4.00 -6.11
C ASN A 184 8.71 -4.17 -6.89
N LEU A 185 8.88 -3.44 -8.00
CA LEU A 185 10.12 -3.46 -8.78
C LEU A 185 11.31 -2.96 -7.95
N PHE A 186 11.17 -1.79 -7.31
CA PHE A 186 12.23 -1.22 -6.46
C PHE A 186 12.52 -2.10 -5.25
N VAL A 187 11.48 -2.57 -4.56
CA VAL A 187 11.66 -3.46 -3.41
C VAL A 187 12.37 -4.76 -3.83
N ALA A 188 12.02 -5.35 -4.98
CA ALA A 188 12.70 -6.54 -5.47
C ALA A 188 14.21 -6.29 -5.71
N ARG A 189 14.60 -5.12 -6.23
CA ARG A 189 16.00 -4.72 -6.38
C ARG A 189 16.71 -4.65 -5.03
N GLU A 190 16.11 -4.01 -4.04
CA GLU A 190 16.66 -3.90 -2.68
C GLU A 190 16.80 -5.26 -1.97
N TYR A 191 15.96 -6.24 -2.34
CA TYR A 191 16.08 -7.63 -1.87
C TYR A 191 17.12 -8.47 -2.64
N GLY A 192 17.86 -7.86 -3.59
CA GLY A 192 18.97 -8.47 -4.31
C GLY A 192 18.59 -9.16 -5.61
N ALA A 193 17.39 -8.92 -6.17
CA ALA A 193 17.06 -9.45 -7.48
C ALA A 193 18.11 -9.02 -8.53
N ALA A 194 18.69 -10.00 -9.21
CA ALA A 194 19.75 -9.77 -10.21
C ALA A 194 19.18 -9.26 -11.53
N LYS A 195 17.94 -9.64 -11.85
CA LYS A 195 17.28 -9.20 -13.08
C LYS A 195 15.81 -8.82 -12.80
N LEU A 196 15.43 -7.64 -13.30
CA LEU A 196 14.09 -7.09 -13.20
C LEU A 196 13.46 -6.93 -14.58
N ILE A 197 12.33 -7.60 -14.81
CA ILE A 197 11.54 -7.49 -16.04
C ILE A 197 10.22 -6.82 -15.68
N LEU A 198 9.96 -5.62 -16.23
CA LEU A 198 8.71 -4.90 -16.04
C LEU A 198 7.85 -5.03 -17.30
N ALA A 199 6.64 -5.55 -17.16
CA ALA A 199 5.71 -5.75 -18.26
C ALA A 199 4.50 -4.82 -18.15
N GLN A 200 4.15 -4.14 -19.25
CA GLN A 200 3.01 -3.22 -19.30
C GLN A 200 2.45 -3.17 -20.72
N ARG A 201 1.14 -3.02 -20.85
CA ARG A 201 0.48 -2.72 -22.12
C ARG A 201 0.83 -1.32 -22.62
N GLU A 202 0.69 -1.09 -23.92
CA GLU A 202 0.86 0.25 -24.52
C GLU A 202 -0.01 1.31 -23.83
N GLY A 203 0.51 2.54 -23.76
CA GLY A 203 -0.17 3.70 -23.17
C GLY A 203 0.67 4.46 -22.16
N LYS A 204 0.09 5.47 -21.53
CA LYS A 204 0.80 6.40 -20.62
C LYS A 204 1.63 5.71 -19.52
N ARG A 205 1.17 4.60 -18.98
CA ARG A 205 1.91 3.86 -17.94
C ARG A 205 3.19 3.23 -18.50
N LEU A 206 3.17 2.72 -19.72
CA LEU A 206 4.37 2.21 -20.39
C LEU A 206 5.37 3.34 -20.63
N ASP A 207 4.90 4.53 -21.05
CA ASP A 207 5.78 5.68 -21.28
C ASP A 207 6.44 6.15 -19.99
N LEU A 208 5.70 6.22 -18.90
CA LEU A 208 6.26 6.51 -17.57
C LEU A 208 7.25 5.43 -17.10
N ALA A 209 6.98 4.16 -17.44
CA ALA A 209 7.82 3.04 -17.04
C ALA A 209 9.23 3.08 -17.66
N LYS A 210 9.41 3.77 -18.77
CA LYS A 210 10.74 4.00 -19.38
C LYS A 210 11.72 4.76 -18.48
N GLY A 211 11.21 5.49 -17.48
CA GLY A 211 12.01 6.24 -16.51
C GLY A 211 12.40 5.44 -15.28
N PHE A 212 11.95 4.19 -15.14
CA PHE A 212 12.27 3.36 -13.99
C PHE A 212 13.42 2.39 -14.28
N ASP A 213 14.22 2.13 -13.26
CA ASP A 213 15.35 1.18 -13.34
C ASP A 213 14.82 -0.26 -13.40
N CYS A 214 14.83 -0.83 -14.62
CA CYS A 214 14.58 -2.25 -14.87
C CYS A 214 15.48 -2.74 -16.00
N ASP A 215 15.88 -4.01 -15.95
CA ASP A 215 16.77 -4.57 -16.95
C ASP A 215 16.06 -4.80 -18.29
N ARG A 216 14.74 -5.03 -18.25
CA ARG A 216 13.91 -5.21 -19.43
C ARG A 216 12.52 -4.63 -19.21
N LEU A 217 12.12 -3.66 -20.04
CA LEU A 217 10.73 -3.19 -20.15
C LEU A 217 10.07 -3.85 -21.35
N VAL A 218 8.93 -4.52 -21.12
CA VAL A 218 8.20 -5.27 -22.14
C VAL A 218 6.87 -4.59 -22.45
N ASN A 219 6.64 -4.25 -23.72
CA ASN A 219 5.32 -3.84 -24.21
C ASN A 219 4.51 -5.08 -24.58
N THR A 220 3.61 -5.53 -23.71
CA THR A 220 2.82 -6.74 -23.92
C THR A 220 1.77 -6.63 -25.03
N THR A 221 1.57 -5.46 -25.62
CA THR A 221 0.77 -5.28 -26.85
C THR A 221 1.56 -5.68 -28.09
N LYS A 222 2.89 -5.59 -28.05
CA LYS A 222 3.78 -5.82 -29.21
C LYS A 222 4.65 -7.05 -29.07
N GLU A 223 4.87 -7.54 -27.86
CA GLU A 223 5.78 -8.62 -27.54
C GLU A 223 5.06 -9.73 -26.74
N ASN A 224 5.40 -10.98 -27.02
CA ASN A 224 4.95 -12.10 -26.22
C ASN A 224 5.78 -12.18 -24.93
N LEU A 225 5.15 -11.89 -23.80
CA LEU A 225 5.84 -11.81 -22.50
C LEU A 225 6.50 -13.15 -22.13
N VAL A 226 5.87 -14.29 -22.43
CA VAL A 226 6.43 -15.64 -22.12
C VAL A 226 7.71 -15.87 -22.91
N GLU A 227 7.72 -15.53 -24.19
CA GLU A 227 8.91 -15.67 -25.03
C GLU A 227 10.05 -14.77 -24.58
N VAL A 228 9.71 -13.50 -24.23
CA VAL A 228 10.71 -12.56 -23.68
C VAL A 228 11.31 -13.09 -22.38
N VAL A 229 10.48 -13.52 -21.42
CA VAL A 229 10.97 -14.04 -20.15
C VAL A 229 11.84 -15.28 -20.34
N ARG A 230 11.46 -16.20 -21.24
CA ARG A 230 12.27 -17.36 -21.58
C ARG A 230 13.60 -16.99 -22.21
N ALA A 231 13.61 -16.04 -23.14
CA ALA A 231 14.85 -15.54 -23.76
C ALA A 231 15.79 -14.91 -22.70
N GLU A 232 15.24 -14.10 -21.80
CA GLU A 232 15.99 -13.41 -20.74
C GLU A 232 16.52 -14.36 -19.65
N THR A 233 15.97 -15.59 -19.55
CA THR A 233 16.30 -16.57 -18.51
C THR A 233 16.90 -17.88 -19.07
N GLY A 234 17.39 -17.88 -20.32
CA GLY A 234 17.94 -19.08 -20.95
C GLY A 234 16.94 -20.23 -21.09
N GLY A 235 15.67 -19.94 -21.26
CA GLY A 235 14.59 -20.93 -21.42
C GLY A 235 13.95 -21.42 -20.11
N VAL A 236 14.50 -21.01 -18.95
CA VAL A 236 14.10 -21.56 -17.64
C VAL A 236 12.82 -20.95 -17.09
N GLY A 237 12.64 -19.63 -17.26
CA GLY A 237 11.55 -18.83 -16.66
C GLY A 237 12.01 -18.07 -15.41
N ALA A 238 11.15 -17.21 -14.88
CA ALA A 238 11.45 -16.32 -13.76
C ALA A 238 11.41 -17.03 -12.39
N ASP A 239 12.25 -16.59 -11.46
CA ASP A 239 12.25 -17.04 -10.07
C ASP A 239 11.00 -16.58 -9.33
N VAL A 240 10.60 -15.31 -9.56
CA VAL A 240 9.42 -14.70 -8.97
C VAL A 240 8.62 -13.96 -10.04
N VAL A 241 7.31 -14.10 -9.98
CA VAL A 241 6.36 -13.34 -10.81
C VAL A 241 5.40 -12.60 -9.89
N ILE A 242 5.36 -11.26 -9.98
CA ILE A 242 4.45 -10.41 -9.20
C ILE A 242 3.40 -9.85 -10.15
N VAL A 243 2.14 -10.25 -9.97
CA VAL A 243 1.02 -9.79 -10.79
C VAL A 243 0.37 -8.59 -10.11
N ALA A 244 0.73 -7.38 -10.56
CA ALA A 244 0.19 -6.10 -10.08
C ALA A 244 -0.92 -5.54 -11.00
N ALA A 245 -1.38 -6.32 -11.97
CA ALA A 245 -2.51 -6.00 -12.85
C ALA A 245 -3.76 -6.78 -12.42
N PRO A 246 -4.94 -6.14 -12.26
CA PRO A 246 -6.17 -6.78 -11.80
C PRO A 246 -6.94 -7.46 -12.95
N GLU A 247 -6.28 -8.36 -13.67
CA GLU A 247 -6.83 -9.07 -14.84
C GLU A 247 -6.64 -10.57 -14.72
N ALA A 248 -7.72 -11.35 -14.84
CA ALA A 248 -7.68 -12.83 -14.70
C ALA A 248 -6.72 -13.48 -15.71
N ALA A 249 -6.76 -13.07 -16.97
CA ALA A 249 -5.88 -13.61 -18.00
C ALA A 249 -4.38 -13.41 -17.69
N VAL A 250 -4.02 -12.30 -17.01
CA VAL A 250 -2.64 -12.04 -16.58
C VAL A 250 -2.25 -12.94 -15.42
N GLN A 251 -3.19 -13.22 -14.49
CA GLN A 251 -2.95 -14.17 -13.40
C GLN A 251 -2.75 -15.59 -13.94
N GLU A 252 -3.55 -16.03 -14.90
CA GLU A 252 -3.38 -17.32 -15.57
C GLU A 252 -2.03 -17.40 -16.30
N GLN A 253 -1.68 -16.39 -17.08
CA GLN A 253 -0.40 -16.33 -17.81
C GLN A 253 0.82 -16.38 -16.87
N SER A 254 0.69 -15.89 -15.62
CA SER A 254 1.80 -15.85 -14.66
C SER A 254 2.42 -17.23 -14.39
N ILE A 255 1.65 -18.30 -14.58
CA ILE A 255 2.12 -19.69 -14.44
C ILE A 255 3.17 -20.01 -15.49
N ASP A 256 2.98 -19.56 -16.74
CA ASP A 256 3.89 -19.81 -17.86
C ASP A 256 5.17 -18.96 -17.80
N LEU A 257 5.14 -17.86 -17.04
CA LEU A 257 6.29 -16.98 -16.81
C LEU A 257 7.25 -17.55 -15.77
N ALA A 258 6.73 -18.28 -14.78
CA ALA A 258 7.51 -18.80 -13.68
C ALA A 258 8.30 -20.07 -14.09
N ARG A 259 9.53 -20.19 -13.57
CA ARG A 259 10.26 -21.46 -13.67
C ARG A 259 9.65 -22.56 -12.79
N LYS A 260 10.09 -23.80 -12.98
CA LYS A 260 9.79 -24.88 -12.02
C LYS A 260 10.26 -24.47 -10.62
N LYS A 261 9.40 -24.64 -9.60
CA LYS A 261 9.60 -24.13 -8.23
C LYS A 261 9.70 -22.60 -8.14
N GLY A 262 9.34 -21.85 -9.18
CA GLY A 262 9.16 -20.40 -9.11
C GLY A 262 8.01 -20.03 -8.17
N ARG A 263 7.96 -18.77 -7.78
CA ARG A 263 6.98 -18.21 -6.83
C ARG A 263 6.14 -17.19 -7.56
N ILE A 264 4.83 -17.23 -7.35
CA ILE A 264 3.90 -16.30 -7.99
C ILE A 264 3.16 -15.55 -6.88
N CYS A 265 3.20 -14.22 -6.94
CA CYS A 265 2.43 -13.34 -6.07
C CYS A 265 1.26 -12.73 -6.87
N LEU A 266 0.04 -13.11 -6.55
CA LEU A 266 -1.17 -12.45 -7.05
C LEU A 266 -1.42 -11.20 -6.22
N PHE A 267 -0.66 -10.14 -6.51
CA PHE A 267 -0.64 -8.92 -5.70
C PHE A 267 -1.90 -8.08 -5.90
N ALA A 268 -2.36 -7.93 -7.13
CA ALA A 268 -3.61 -7.24 -7.42
C ALA A 268 -4.81 -8.18 -7.25
N SER A 269 -5.82 -7.72 -6.50
CA SER A 269 -7.11 -8.42 -6.42
C SER A 269 -7.89 -8.26 -7.73
N LEU A 270 -8.55 -9.31 -8.17
CA LEU A 270 -9.55 -9.24 -9.23
C LEU A 270 -10.74 -8.37 -8.80
N PRO A 271 -11.50 -7.81 -9.76
CA PRO A 271 -12.71 -7.03 -9.50
C PRO A 271 -13.77 -7.79 -8.73
#